data_b4a80a8d4240eeb027b656d0307b6163
#
_entry.id   b4a80a8d4240eeb027b656d0307b6163
#
_cell.length_a   1.000
_cell.length_b   1.000
_cell.length_c   1.000
_cell.angle_alpha   90.00
_cell.angle_beta   90.00
_cell.angle_gamma   90.00
#
_symmetry.space_group_name_H-M   'P 1'
#
loop_
_entity.id
_entity.type
_entity.pdbx_description
1 polymer ?
#
loop_
_entity_poly.entity_id
_entity_poly.type
_entity_poly.pdbx_seq_one_letter_code
_entity_poly.pdbx_strand_id
1 'polypeptide(L)'
;MADLKAAFEQAVAASKSLPEKPDNATLLQIYALYKQATAGDVDGKRPGFADMVGRAKWDAWNALKGKASDAAMQEYVDLIEGLK
;
A
#
# COMPACT_ATOMS: atom_id res chain seq x y z
N MET A 1 -23.05 4.41 -8.77
CA MET A 1 -21.77 5.04 -8.53
C MET A 1 -20.84 4.07 -7.83
N ALA A 2 -19.66 3.88 -8.35
CA ALA A 2 -18.73 2.94 -7.72
C ALA A 2 -18.30 3.47 -6.36
N ASP A 3 -18.43 2.64 -5.35
CA ASP A 3 -17.95 2.96 -4.01
C ASP A 3 -16.43 2.73 -4.00
N LEU A 4 -15.66 3.76 -3.71
CA LEU A 4 -14.21 3.68 -3.66
C LEU A 4 -13.74 2.62 -2.66
N LYS A 5 -14.39 2.54 -1.50
CA LYS A 5 -14.05 1.54 -0.49
C LYS A 5 -14.26 0.12 -1.02
N ALA A 6 -15.37 -0.12 -1.72
CA ALA A 6 -15.63 -1.43 -2.32
C ALA A 6 -14.59 -1.76 -3.39
N ALA A 7 -14.23 -0.79 -4.23
CA ALA A 7 -13.19 -0.98 -5.24
C ALA A 7 -11.83 -1.28 -4.58
N PHE A 8 -11.51 -0.59 -3.49
CA PHE A 8 -10.31 -0.83 -2.72
C PHE A 8 -10.28 -2.25 -2.14
N GLU A 9 -11.38 -2.69 -1.54
CA GLU A 9 -11.47 -4.03 -0.97
C GLU A 9 -11.31 -5.11 -2.05
N GLN A 10 -11.88 -4.88 -3.23
CA GLN A 10 -11.72 -5.79 -4.37
C GLN A 10 -10.26 -5.82 -4.83
N ALA A 11 -9.59 -4.67 -4.85
CA ALA A 11 -8.18 -4.60 -5.23
C ALA A 11 -7.30 -5.33 -4.20
N VAL A 12 -7.61 -5.21 -2.90
CA VAL A 12 -6.90 -5.96 -1.85
C VAL A 12 -7.00 -7.46 -2.10
N ALA A 13 -8.21 -7.94 -2.40
CA ALA A 13 -8.41 -9.35 -2.71
C ALA A 13 -7.64 -9.76 -3.97
N ALA A 14 -7.68 -8.93 -5.02
CA ALA A 14 -7.00 -9.19 -6.28
C ALA A 14 -5.47 -9.20 -6.13
N SER A 15 -4.93 -8.42 -5.19
CA SER A 15 -3.49 -8.37 -4.96
C SER A 15 -2.91 -9.73 -4.55
N LYS A 16 -3.74 -10.61 -4.03
CA LYS A 16 -3.35 -11.96 -3.61
C LYS A 16 -3.39 -12.97 -4.75
N SER A 17 -3.92 -12.57 -5.90
CA SER A 17 -4.14 -13.46 -7.05
C SER A 17 -3.59 -12.86 -8.34
N LEU A 18 -2.57 -12.03 -8.25
CA LEU A 18 -1.97 -11.41 -9.44
C LEU A 18 -1.30 -12.49 -10.31
N PRO A 19 -1.33 -12.32 -11.66
CA PRO A 19 -0.75 -13.31 -12.57
C PRO A 19 0.76 -13.46 -12.37
N GLU A 20 1.43 -12.38 -11.97
CA GLU A 20 2.87 -12.42 -11.70
C GLU A 20 3.14 -11.75 -10.36
N LYS A 21 4.13 -12.28 -9.63
CA LYS A 21 4.54 -11.66 -8.38
C LYS A 21 5.26 -10.34 -8.67
N PRO A 22 4.78 -9.21 -8.10
CA PRO A 22 5.45 -7.93 -8.29
C PRO A 22 6.86 -7.93 -7.70
N ASP A 23 7.71 -7.03 -8.19
CA ASP A 23 9.04 -6.86 -7.62
C ASP A 23 8.96 -6.25 -6.22
N ASN A 24 10.10 -6.23 -5.52
CA ASN A 24 10.13 -5.75 -4.13
C ASN A 24 9.70 -4.29 -4.00
N ALA A 25 10.10 -3.44 -4.95
CA ALA A 25 9.71 -2.03 -4.93
C ALA A 25 8.20 -1.87 -5.05
N THR A 26 7.58 -2.64 -5.94
CA THR A 26 6.13 -2.61 -6.12
C THR A 26 5.40 -3.16 -4.91
N LEU A 27 5.92 -4.25 -4.31
CA LEU A 27 5.35 -4.81 -3.08
C LEU A 27 5.38 -3.80 -1.94
N LEU A 28 6.45 -3.02 -1.83
CA LEU A 28 6.54 -1.96 -0.82
C LEU A 28 5.50 -0.85 -1.07
N GLN A 29 5.26 -0.50 -2.34
CA GLN A 29 4.22 0.47 -2.68
C GLN A 29 2.84 -0.05 -2.32
N ILE A 30 2.56 -1.31 -2.62
CA ILE A 30 1.28 -1.95 -2.28
C ILE A 30 1.07 -1.89 -0.77
N TYR A 31 2.08 -2.26 0.00
CA TYR A 31 2.02 -2.22 1.46
C TYR A 31 1.77 -0.79 1.96
N ALA A 32 2.56 0.17 1.47
CA ALA A 32 2.50 1.56 1.94
C ALA A 32 1.13 2.19 1.65
N LEU A 33 0.61 2.00 0.44
CA LEU A 33 -0.69 2.53 0.06
C LEU A 33 -1.81 1.90 0.90
N TYR A 34 -1.72 0.60 1.17
CA TYR A 34 -2.67 -0.10 2.02
C TYR A 34 -2.67 0.51 3.43
N LYS A 35 -1.49 0.71 4.01
CA LYS A 35 -1.36 1.27 5.36
C LYS A 35 -1.87 2.71 5.40
N GLN A 36 -1.52 3.53 4.42
CA GLN A 36 -1.99 4.91 4.36
C GLN A 36 -3.51 4.99 4.19
N ALA A 37 -4.08 4.07 3.40
CA ALA A 37 -5.52 4.02 3.17
C ALA A 37 -6.31 3.56 4.41
N THR A 38 -5.74 2.69 5.22
CA THR A 38 -6.45 2.06 6.35
C THR A 38 -6.07 2.64 7.71
N ALA A 39 -4.79 2.93 7.94
CA ALA A 39 -4.29 3.41 9.23
C ALA A 39 -3.98 4.91 9.23
N GLY A 40 -3.83 5.52 8.06
CA GLY A 40 -3.44 6.92 7.95
C GLY A 40 -1.93 7.08 8.00
N ASP A 41 -1.45 8.21 8.52
CA ASP A 41 -0.03 8.52 8.55
C ASP A 41 0.76 7.50 9.37
N VAL A 42 2.01 7.28 8.99
CA VAL A 42 2.89 6.36 9.66
C VAL A 42 2.97 6.69 11.16
N ASP A 43 2.94 5.63 11.97
CA ASP A 43 2.97 5.72 13.41
C ASP A 43 4.10 4.83 13.94
N GLY A 44 4.64 5.21 15.10
CA GLY A 44 5.69 4.44 15.74
C GLY A 44 7.08 4.80 15.23
N LYS A 45 8.05 4.10 15.78
CA LYS A 45 9.46 4.36 15.45
C LYS A 45 9.90 3.58 14.23
N ARG A 46 10.82 4.19 13.48
CA ARG A 46 11.48 3.51 12.38
C ARG A 46 12.24 2.29 12.92
N PRO A 47 12.03 1.09 12.37
CA PRO A 47 12.79 -0.09 12.79
C PRO A 47 14.30 0.10 12.57
N GLY A 48 15.11 -0.58 13.38
CA GLY A 48 16.56 -0.48 13.29
C GLY A 48 17.16 -1.36 12.19
N PHE A 49 18.48 -1.36 12.11
CA PHE A 49 19.21 -2.11 11.09
C PHE A 49 18.95 -3.61 11.12
N ALA A 50 18.65 -4.16 12.30
CA ALA A 50 18.42 -5.59 12.43
C ALA A 50 17.14 -6.04 11.72
N ASP A 51 16.18 -5.11 11.51
CA ASP A 51 14.93 -5.41 10.83
C ASP A 51 14.86 -4.61 9.51
N MET A 52 15.64 -5.03 8.53
CA MET A 52 15.74 -4.33 7.26
C MET A 52 14.42 -4.32 6.50
N VAL A 53 13.67 -5.42 6.54
CA VAL A 53 12.37 -5.52 5.85
C VAL A 53 11.35 -4.57 6.50
N GLY A 54 11.26 -4.60 7.83
CA GLY A 54 10.37 -3.70 8.55
C GLY A 54 10.73 -2.23 8.32
N ARG A 55 12.03 -1.94 8.28
CA ARG A 55 12.52 -0.59 8.02
C ARG A 55 12.13 -0.10 6.62
N ALA A 56 12.27 -0.96 5.61
CA ALA A 56 11.88 -0.61 4.24
C ALA A 56 10.38 -0.36 4.15
N LYS A 57 9.57 -1.17 4.82
CA LYS A 57 8.12 -0.99 4.86
C LYS A 57 7.75 0.33 5.55
N TRP A 58 8.39 0.62 6.67
CA TRP A 58 8.14 1.86 7.41
C TRP A 58 8.51 3.08 6.56
N ASP A 59 9.65 3.02 5.89
CA ASP A 59 10.10 4.12 5.03
C ASP A 59 9.14 4.37 3.87
N ALA A 60 8.64 3.29 3.24
CA ALA A 60 7.68 3.41 2.14
C ALA A 60 6.37 4.05 2.61
N TRP A 61 5.88 3.64 3.77
CA TRP A 61 4.67 4.22 4.36
C TRP A 61 4.90 5.68 4.76
N ASN A 62 6.05 5.98 5.37
CA ASN A 62 6.40 7.33 5.77
C ASN A 62 6.46 8.29 4.58
N ALA A 63 6.85 7.80 3.40
CA ALA A 63 6.89 8.61 2.19
C ALA A 63 5.48 9.10 1.76
N LEU A 64 4.43 8.45 2.24
CA LEU A 64 3.05 8.81 1.93
C LEU A 64 2.41 9.70 3.01
N LYS A 65 3.17 10.09 4.03
CA LYS A 65 2.64 10.91 5.13
C LYS A 65 1.94 12.15 4.60
N GLY A 66 0.74 12.40 5.11
CA GLY A 66 -0.08 13.52 4.68
C GLY A 66 -1.05 13.20 3.54
N LYS A 67 -0.91 12.05 2.88
CA LYS A 67 -1.83 11.66 1.82
C LYS A 67 -3.16 11.23 2.43
N ALA A 68 -4.28 11.76 1.87
CA ALA A 68 -5.61 11.40 2.35
C ALA A 68 -5.89 9.92 2.08
N SER A 69 -6.67 9.28 2.96
CA SER A 69 -6.97 7.84 2.80
C SER A 69 -7.69 7.55 1.49
N ASP A 70 -8.59 8.43 1.04
CA ASP A 70 -9.28 8.24 -0.24
C ASP A 70 -8.30 8.27 -1.42
N ALA A 71 -7.33 9.19 -1.39
CA ALA A 71 -6.30 9.26 -2.43
C ALA A 71 -5.44 8.00 -2.43
N ALA A 72 -5.08 7.50 -1.25
CA ALA A 72 -4.30 6.27 -1.12
C ALA A 72 -5.09 5.06 -1.64
N MET A 73 -6.39 4.99 -1.35
CA MET A 73 -7.25 3.92 -1.87
C MET A 73 -7.29 3.94 -3.39
N GLN A 74 -7.46 5.13 -3.99
CA GLN A 74 -7.52 5.24 -5.43
C GLN A 74 -6.20 4.83 -6.08
N GLU A 75 -5.07 5.25 -5.51
CA GLU A 75 -3.76 4.88 -6.03
C GLU A 75 -3.52 3.37 -5.87
N TYR A 76 -3.99 2.79 -4.79
CA TYR A 76 -3.90 1.34 -4.59
C TYR A 76 -4.67 0.60 -5.69
N VAL A 77 -5.92 1.00 -5.93
CA VAL A 77 -6.76 0.42 -6.98
C VAL A 77 -6.07 0.52 -8.33
N ASP A 78 -5.56 1.71 -8.67
CA ASP A 78 -4.90 1.96 -9.95
C ASP A 78 -3.65 1.07 -10.10
N LEU A 79 -2.88 0.95 -9.04
CA LEU A 79 -1.66 0.12 -9.05
C LEU A 79 -2.01 -1.36 -9.30
N ILE A 80 -2.98 -1.89 -8.56
CA ILE A 80 -3.38 -3.29 -8.71
C ILE A 80 -3.96 -3.54 -10.10
N GLU A 81 -4.79 -2.63 -10.61
CA GLU A 81 -5.35 -2.76 -11.95
C GLU A 81 -4.25 -2.85 -13.01
N GLY A 82 -3.20 -2.07 -12.85
CA GLY A 82 -2.06 -2.11 -13.77
C GLY A 82 -1.24 -3.39 -13.69
N LEU A 83 -1.39 -4.17 -12.62
CA LEU A 83 -0.66 -5.42 -12.42
C LEU A 83 -1.44 -6.67 -12.82
N LYS A 84 -2.72 -6.50 -13.15
CA LYS A 84 -3.56 -7.62 -13.61
C LYS A 84 -3.20 -8.12 -14.98
#